data_6a68d7c33199cbe80bb91840aaa37b68
#
_entry.id   6a68d7c33199cbe80bb91840aaa37b68
#
_cell.length_a   1.000
_cell.length_b   1.000
_cell.length_c   1.000
_cell.angle_alpha   90.00
_cell.angle_beta   90.00
_cell.angle_gamma   90.00
#
_symmetry.space_group_name_H-M   'P 1'
#
loop_
_entity.id
_entity.type
_entity.pdbx_description
1 polymer ?
#
loop_
_entity_poly.entity_id
_entity_poly.type
_entity_poly.pdbx_seq_one_letter_code
_entity_poly.pdbx_strand_id
1 'polypeptide(L)'
;TELWPIPDAIKFLCDGFLVLLLLKLFSQRFTKIDNYSMPFVVIVGLFFFITLVGYLFNYQSVFYYLWGLRNNIRMFVAFFAFAYLADWEDAKGWIKALDVLFVINFAVVILQYFSGYGQDYIGGIFGTSKGCNGSLLIFLCIVFAKTILSFMRGEEKMSKCIFVSVASLLVPTLSELKMFFILFILILFMASFVTAHSIKKTLFFAFGAVLVVLFS
;
A
#
# COMPACT_ATOMS: atom_id res chain seq x y z
N THR A 1 -12.37 6.32 22.14
CA THR A 1 -12.93 4.95 22.24
C THR A 1 -12.70 4.26 20.91
N GLU A 2 -11.75 3.32 20.88
CA GLU A 2 -11.52 2.50 19.70
C GLU A 2 -12.77 1.66 19.47
N LEU A 3 -13.43 1.85 18.32
CA LEU A 3 -14.63 1.10 17.95
C LEU A 3 -14.37 -0.41 17.86
N TRP A 4 -13.10 -0.83 17.71
CA TRP A 4 -12.69 -2.23 17.68
C TRP A 4 -11.21 -2.35 18.07
N PRO A 5 -10.88 -2.58 19.33
CA PRO A 5 -9.51 -2.91 19.70
C PRO A 5 -9.19 -4.28 19.08
N ILE A 6 -8.32 -4.29 18.08
CA ILE A 6 -7.77 -5.55 17.55
C ILE A 6 -6.96 -6.17 18.69
N PRO A 7 -7.34 -7.35 19.21
CA PRO A 7 -6.59 -8.00 20.27
C PRO A 7 -5.12 -8.16 19.85
N ASP A 8 -4.19 -7.91 20.76
CA ASP A 8 -2.75 -8.05 20.47
C ASP A 8 -2.41 -9.47 19.97
N ALA A 9 -3.20 -10.47 20.37
CA ALA A 9 -3.11 -11.83 19.85
C ALA A 9 -3.16 -11.91 18.31
N ILE A 10 -3.96 -11.06 17.63
CA ILE A 10 -4.04 -11.07 16.16
C ILE A 10 -2.76 -10.54 15.54
N LYS A 11 -2.09 -9.57 16.19
CA LYS A 11 -0.79 -9.06 15.74
C LYS A 11 0.28 -10.16 15.74
N PHE A 12 0.28 -11.02 16.77
CA PHE A 12 1.17 -12.18 16.86
C PHE A 12 0.80 -13.29 15.88
N LEU A 13 -0.48 -13.45 15.55
CA LEU A 13 -0.93 -14.38 14.51
C LEU A 13 -0.34 -14.00 13.13
N CYS A 14 -0.35 -12.72 12.79
CA CYS A 14 0.29 -12.24 11.56
C CYS A 14 1.79 -12.54 11.53
N ASP A 15 2.50 -12.41 12.65
CA ASP A 15 3.92 -12.79 12.74
C ASP A 15 4.11 -14.31 12.57
N GLY A 16 3.23 -15.11 13.14
CA GLY A 16 3.23 -16.57 12.94
C GLY A 16 3.08 -16.95 11.47
N PHE A 17 2.15 -16.32 10.75
CA PHE A 17 2.00 -16.53 9.31
C PHE A 17 3.24 -16.13 8.52
N LEU A 18 3.90 -15.03 8.88
CA LEU A 18 5.15 -14.60 8.23
C LEU A 18 6.28 -15.60 8.44
N VAL A 19 6.39 -16.17 9.64
CA VAL A 19 7.36 -17.24 9.92
C VAL A 19 7.07 -18.49 9.07
N LEU A 20 5.81 -18.89 8.95
CA LEU A 20 5.41 -20.01 8.07
C LEU A 20 5.72 -19.73 6.60
N LEU A 21 5.49 -18.50 6.12
CA LEU A 21 5.84 -18.09 4.77
C LEU A 21 7.36 -18.13 4.55
N LEU A 22 8.16 -17.66 5.51
CA LEU A 22 9.61 -17.77 5.48
C LEU A 22 10.08 -19.22 5.40
N LEU A 23 9.55 -20.09 6.25
CA LEU A 23 9.88 -21.52 6.24
C LEU A 23 9.54 -22.16 4.89
N LYS A 24 8.38 -21.80 4.31
CA LYS A 24 7.98 -22.29 2.98
C LYS A 24 8.93 -21.79 1.89
N LEU A 25 9.34 -20.51 1.93
CA LEU A 25 10.33 -19.93 1.00
C LEU A 25 11.67 -20.69 1.09
N PHE A 26 12.18 -20.94 2.27
CA PHE A 26 13.42 -21.70 2.47
C PHE A 26 13.29 -23.17 2.03
N SER A 27 12.12 -23.78 2.24
CA SER A 27 11.83 -25.17 1.84
C SER A 27 11.81 -25.35 0.32
N GLN A 28 11.36 -24.35 -0.43
CA GLN A 28 11.29 -24.42 -1.90
C GLN A 28 12.62 -24.18 -2.61
N ARG A 29 13.74 -24.17 -1.89
CA ARG A 29 15.08 -23.86 -2.38
C ARG A 29 15.08 -22.60 -3.24
N PHE A 30 15.65 -21.53 -2.72
CA PHE A 30 16.01 -20.31 -3.46
C PHE A 30 17.00 -20.64 -4.60
N THR A 31 16.56 -21.38 -5.61
CA THR A 31 17.45 -21.93 -6.62
C THR A 31 17.74 -20.95 -7.76
N LYS A 32 16.95 -19.89 -7.91
CA LYS A 32 17.22 -18.85 -8.91
C LYS A 32 16.68 -17.51 -8.42
N ILE A 33 17.58 -16.62 -8.03
CA ILE A 33 17.24 -15.20 -7.94
C ILE A 33 17.25 -14.69 -9.37
N ASP A 34 16.05 -14.41 -9.91
CA ASP A 34 15.91 -13.85 -11.24
C ASP A 34 16.53 -12.45 -11.30
N ASN A 35 17.00 -12.04 -12.48
CA ASN A 35 17.60 -10.72 -12.70
C ASN A 35 16.69 -9.56 -12.26
N TYR A 36 15.37 -9.76 -12.23
CA TYR A 36 14.40 -8.77 -11.74
C TYR A 36 14.36 -8.63 -10.22
N SER A 37 14.66 -9.70 -9.47
CA SER A 37 14.67 -9.69 -8.00
C SER A 37 16.01 -9.24 -7.43
N MET A 38 17.09 -9.32 -8.20
CA MET A 38 18.44 -8.96 -7.75
C MET A 38 18.56 -7.52 -7.23
N PRO A 39 18.03 -6.49 -7.92
CA PRO A 39 18.04 -5.12 -7.39
C PRO A 39 17.34 -5.01 -6.04
N PHE A 40 16.24 -5.75 -5.85
CA PHE A 40 15.50 -5.74 -4.60
C PHE A 40 16.29 -6.41 -3.45
N VAL A 41 16.96 -7.52 -3.73
CA VAL A 41 17.87 -8.18 -2.76
C VAL A 41 18.99 -7.22 -2.33
N VAL A 42 19.57 -6.47 -3.27
CA VAL A 42 20.58 -5.47 -2.98
C VAL A 42 20.01 -4.36 -2.09
N ILE A 43 18.83 -3.85 -2.39
CA ILE A 43 18.15 -2.82 -1.57
C ILE A 43 17.91 -3.34 -0.16
N VAL A 44 17.43 -4.58 0.00
CA VAL A 44 17.22 -5.21 1.30
C VAL A 44 18.53 -5.35 2.06
N GLY A 45 19.59 -5.80 1.39
CA GLY A 45 20.94 -5.91 1.98
C GLY A 45 21.47 -4.56 2.45
N LEU A 46 21.36 -3.52 1.63
CA LEU A 46 21.73 -2.15 1.99
C LEU A 46 20.90 -1.63 3.17
N PHE A 47 19.61 -1.90 3.18
CA PHE A 47 18.75 -1.52 4.29
C PHE A 47 19.20 -2.14 5.61
N PHE A 48 19.47 -3.45 5.63
CA PHE A 48 20.00 -4.14 6.83
C PHE A 48 21.35 -3.59 7.25
N PHE A 49 22.24 -3.33 6.30
CA PHE A 49 23.55 -2.76 6.57
C PHE A 49 23.42 -1.37 7.21
N ILE A 50 22.63 -0.47 6.62
CA ILE A 50 22.42 0.89 7.14
C ILE A 50 21.78 0.86 8.53
N THR A 51 20.78 -0.01 8.75
CA THR A 51 20.12 -0.12 10.06
C THR A 51 21.07 -0.67 11.13
N LEU A 52 21.95 -1.61 10.77
CA LEU A 52 22.98 -2.12 11.68
C LEU A 52 24.00 -1.03 12.04
N VAL A 53 24.49 -0.30 11.05
CA VAL A 53 25.38 0.86 11.26
C VAL A 53 24.71 1.90 12.16
N GLY A 54 23.45 2.25 11.88
CA GLY A 54 22.68 3.18 12.71
C GLY A 54 22.52 2.69 14.16
N TYR A 55 22.30 1.39 14.36
CA TYR A 55 22.26 0.78 15.69
C TYR A 55 23.58 0.94 16.45
N LEU A 56 24.70 0.66 15.78
CA LEU A 56 26.03 0.74 16.39
C LEU A 56 26.41 2.18 16.77
N PHE A 57 26.08 3.17 15.93
CA PHE A 57 26.43 4.57 16.18
C PHE A 57 25.51 5.28 17.17
N ASN A 58 24.24 4.91 17.25
CA ASN A 58 23.26 5.60 18.10
C ASN A 58 23.10 4.98 19.50
N TYR A 59 23.87 3.92 19.83
CA TYR A 59 23.81 3.23 21.12
C TYR A 59 22.38 2.89 21.59
N GLN A 60 21.52 2.51 20.63
CA GLN A 60 20.14 2.16 20.95
C GLN A 60 20.06 0.83 21.70
N SER A 61 18.99 0.67 22.49
CA SER A 61 18.70 -0.62 23.10
C SER A 61 18.46 -1.68 22.04
N VAL A 62 19.06 -2.87 22.22
CA VAL A 62 18.88 -4.06 21.35
C VAL A 62 17.39 -4.35 21.14
N PHE A 63 16.57 -4.18 22.18
CA PHE A 63 15.12 -4.41 22.13
C PHE A 63 14.43 -3.50 21.10
N TYR A 64 14.71 -2.19 21.11
CA TYR A 64 14.12 -1.26 20.15
C TYR A 64 14.64 -1.50 18.73
N TYR A 65 15.88 -1.86 18.56
CA TYR A 65 16.45 -2.25 17.27
C TYR A 65 15.72 -3.47 16.69
N LEU A 66 15.58 -4.54 17.46
CA LEU A 66 14.91 -5.76 17.04
C LEU A 66 13.41 -5.52 16.76
N TRP A 67 12.77 -4.67 17.55
CA TRP A 67 11.37 -4.30 17.33
C TRP A 67 11.16 -3.51 16.02
N GLY A 68 12.03 -2.55 15.74
CA GLY A 68 12.04 -1.82 14.47
C GLY A 68 12.33 -2.72 13.28
N LEU A 69 13.33 -3.60 13.41
CA LEU A 69 13.72 -4.57 12.41
C LEU A 69 12.57 -5.54 12.08
N ARG A 70 11.86 -6.06 13.10
CA ARG A 70 10.67 -6.91 12.94
C ARG A 70 9.62 -6.27 12.02
N ASN A 71 9.33 -4.99 12.20
CA ASN A 71 8.32 -4.30 11.41
C ASN A 71 8.73 -4.18 9.92
N ASN A 72 10.01 -3.98 9.65
CA ASN A 72 10.52 -3.85 8.29
C ASN A 72 10.69 -5.23 7.60
N ILE A 73 11.12 -6.26 8.34
CA ILE A 73 11.24 -7.62 7.82
C ILE A 73 9.91 -8.12 7.27
N ARG A 74 8.78 -7.79 7.89
CA ARG A 74 7.44 -8.18 7.42
C ARG A 74 7.22 -7.81 5.96
N MET A 75 7.58 -6.59 5.58
CA MET A 75 7.40 -6.10 4.21
C MET A 75 8.26 -6.90 3.22
N PHE A 76 9.52 -7.17 3.56
CA PHE A 76 10.44 -7.93 2.70
C PHE A 76 9.99 -9.39 2.56
N VAL A 77 9.60 -10.03 3.65
CA VAL A 77 9.08 -11.40 3.63
C VAL A 77 7.82 -11.49 2.78
N ALA A 78 6.88 -10.56 2.95
CA ALA A 78 5.66 -10.50 2.15
C ALA A 78 5.98 -10.34 0.66
N PHE A 79 6.92 -9.45 0.31
CA PHE A 79 7.34 -9.25 -1.08
C PHE A 79 7.91 -10.54 -1.69
N PHE A 80 8.88 -11.17 -1.03
CA PHE A 80 9.48 -12.41 -1.54
C PHE A 80 8.48 -13.56 -1.58
N ALA A 81 7.61 -13.68 -0.56
CA ALA A 81 6.56 -14.68 -0.58
C ALA A 81 5.63 -14.49 -1.78
N PHE A 82 5.24 -13.25 -2.05
CA PHE A 82 4.41 -12.93 -3.22
C PHE A 82 5.12 -13.22 -4.54
N ALA A 83 6.39 -12.83 -4.66
CA ALA A 83 7.17 -12.99 -5.89
C ALA A 83 7.47 -14.47 -6.24
N TYR A 84 7.62 -15.32 -5.23
CA TYR A 84 8.07 -16.71 -5.43
C TYR A 84 7.01 -17.78 -5.15
N LEU A 85 5.96 -17.47 -4.38
CA LEU A 85 4.95 -18.44 -3.96
C LEU A 85 3.57 -18.20 -4.59
N ALA A 86 3.28 -16.98 -5.08
CA ALA A 86 1.99 -16.67 -5.64
C ALA A 86 1.95 -16.95 -7.14
N ASP A 87 0.96 -17.73 -7.55
CA ASP A 87 0.66 -17.94 -8.95
C ASP A 87 -0.24 -16.81 -9.49
N TRP A 88 -0.32 -16.69 -10.82
CA TRP A 88 -1.15 -15.66 -11.47
C TRP A 88 -2.64 -15.79 -11.12
N GLU A 89 -3.14 -17.00 -10.94
CA GLU A 89 -4.53 -17.24 -10.54
C GLU A 89 -4.81 -16.72 -9.10
N ASP A 90 -3.86 -16.92 -8.18
CA ASP A 90 -3.91 -16.38 -6.82
C ASP A 90 -3.93 -14.85 -6.87
N ALA A 91 -3.06 -14.24 -7.70
CA ALA A 91 -3.00 -12.79 -7.87
C ALA A 91 -4.35 -12.21 -8.34
N LYS A 92 -5.08 -12.87 -9.24
CA LYS A 92 -6.43 -12.44 -9.66
C LYS A 92 -7.42 -12.42 -8.49
N GLY A 93 -7.36 -13.44 -7.61
CA GLY A 93 -8.19 -13.50 -6.41
C GLY A 93 -7.93 -12.31 -5.48
N TRP A 94 -6.67 -12.00 -5.25
CA TRP A 94 -6.25 -10.88 -4.39
C TRP A 94 -6.63 -9.51 -4.97
N ILE A 95 -6.53 -9.36 -6.29
CA ILE A 95 -6.97 -8.16 -7.01
C ILE A 95 -8.47 -7.91 -6.79
N LYS A 96 -9.30 -8.96 -6.89
CA LYS A 96 -10.74 -8.86 -6.59
C LYS A 96 -11.01 -8.50 -5.13
N ALA A 97 -10.28 -9.13 -4.20
CA ALA A 97 -10.40 -8.83 -2.78
C ALA A 97 -10.06 -7.35 -2.48
N LEU A 98 -9.01 -6.79 -3.12
CA LEU A 98 -8.67 -5.37 -2.99
C LEU A 98 -9.81 -4.45 -3.46
N ASP A 99 -10.47 -4.78 -4.56
CA ASP A 99 -11.62 -4.00 -5.05
C ASP A 99 -12.79 -4.00 -4.05
N VAL A 100 -13.11 -5.15 -3.49
CA VAL A 100 -14.16 -5.27 -2.45
C VAL A 100 -13.78 -4.49 -1.19
N LEU A 101 -12.54 -4.67 -0.72
CA LEU A 101 -12.02 -3.95 0.44
C LEU A 101 -12.02 -2.44 0.22
N PHE A 102 -11.77 -1.96 -1.00
CA PHE A 102 -11.83 -0.54 -1.32
C PHE A 102 -13.25 0.03 -1.16
N VAL A 103 -14.26 -0.67 -1.64
CA VAL A 103 -15.67 -0.24 -1.51
C VAL A 103 -16.08 -0.22 -0.03
N ILE A 104 -15.73 -1.25 0.74
CA ILE A 104 -15.97 -1.31 2.17
C ILE A 104 -15.25 -0.16 2.88
N ASN A 105 -13.98 0.04 2.56
CA ASN A 105 -13.18 1.12 3.15
C ASN A 105 -13.78 2.50 2.87
N PHE A 106 -14.22 2.75 1.65
CA PHE A 106 -14.86 4.00 1.26
C PHE A 106 -16.13 4.26 2.10
N ALA A 107 -16.99 3.25 2.26
CA ALA A 107 -18.18 3.36 3.10
C ALA A 107 -17.82 3.62 4.58
N VAL A 108 -16.81 2.94 5.11
CA VAL A 108 -16.35 3.14 6.51
C VAL A 108 -15.77 4.54 6.72
N VAL A 109 -14.99 5.07 5.78
CA VAL A 109 -14.46 6.44 5.84
C VAL A 109 -15.59 7.47 5.89
N ILE A 110 -16.62 7.31 5.05
CA ILE A 110 -17.79 8.18 5.06
C ILE A 110 -18.52 8.11 6.41
N LEU A 111 -18.71 6.92 6.96
CA LEU A 111 -19.34 6.74 8.27
C LEU A 111 -18.49 7.38 9.39
N GLN A 112 -17.17 7.21 9.37
CA GLN A 112 -16.27 7.84 10.34
C GLN A 112 -16.35 9.37 10.27
N TYR A 113 -16.37 9.95 9.07
CA TYR A 113 -16.50 11.39 8.87
C TYR A 113 -17.82 11.93 9.44
N PHE A 114 -18.94 11.32 9.11
CA PHE A 114 -20.26 11.73 9.62
C PHE A 114 -20.44 11.46 11.13
N SER A 115 -19.69 10.53 11.70
CA SER A 115 -19.66 10.27 13.14
C SER A 115 -18.84 11.31 13.93
N GLY A 116 -18.26 12.31 13.25
CA GLY A 116 -17.55 13.43 13.88
C GLY A 116 -16.13 13.08 14.37
N TYR A 117 -15.51 12.01 13.82
CA TYR A 117 -14.10 11.75 14.09
C TYR A 117 -13.23 12.88 13.51
N GLY A 118 -12.20 13.28 14.27
CA GLY A 118 -11.20 14.21 13.76
C GLY A 118 -10.49 13.63 12.53
N GLN A 119 -10.11 14.49 11.59
CA GLN A 119 -9.58 14.10 10.29
C GLN A 119 -8.36 13.17 10.39
N ASP A 120 -7.47 13.40 11.34
CA ASP A 120 -6.30 12.53 11.62
C ASP A 120 -6.67 11.12 12.13
N TYR A 121 -7.91 10.91 12.54
CA TYR A 121 -8.42 9.64 13.07
C TYR A 121 -9.29 8.90 12.06
N ILE A 122 -9.44 9.40 10.85
CA ILE A 122 -10.19 8.75 9.77
C ILE A 122 -9.24 7.83 9.01
N GLY A 123 -9.24 6.55 9.37
CA GLY A 123 -8.42 5.52 8.73
C GLY A 123 -9.22 4.47 7.96
N GLY A 124 -10.54 4.60 7.89
CA GLY A 124 -11.40 3.60 7.27
C GLY A 124 -11.30 2.25 8.00
N ILE A 125 -11.10 1.17 7.24
CA ILE A 125 -10.93 -0.18 7.79
C ILE A 125 -9.65 -0.34 8.63
N PHE A 126 -8.71 0.60 8.56
CA PHE A 126 -7.48 0.58 9.37
C PHE A 126 -7.67 1.15 10.78
N GLY A 127 -8.88 1.57 11.11
CA GLY A 127 -9.26 2.02 12.43
C GLY A 127 -9.32 3.53 12.59
N THR A 128 -9.38 3.97 13.85
CA THR A 128 -9.52 5.37 14.25
C THR A 128 -8.42 5.80 15.22
N SER A 129 -7.29 5.11 15.22
CA SER A 129 -6.13 5.48 16.05
C SER A 129 -5.25 6.51 15.35
N LYS A 130 -4.51 7.29 16.11
CA LYS A 130 -3.57 8.27 15.56
C LYS A 130 -2.53 7.58 14.65
N GLY A 131 -2.42 8.06 13.41
CA GLY A 131 -1.51 7.49 12.39
C GLY A 131 -2.11 6.38 11.53
N CYS A 132 -3.39 6.01 11.70
CA CYS A 132 -4.07 5.05 10.82
C CYS A 132 -4.14 5.53 9.36
N ASN A 133 -4.14 6.84 9.13
CA ASN A 133 -4.12 7.46 7.79
C ASN A 133 -2.89 7.05 6.97
N GLY A 134 -1.75 6.74 7.58
CA GLY A 134 -0.59 6.24 6.84
C GLY A 134 -0.86 4.91 6.12
N SER A 135 -1.57 3.98 6.78
CA SER A 135 -1.99 2.71 6.17
C SER A 135 -3.06 2.93 5.10
N LEU A 136 -3.99 3.86 5.35
CA LEU A 136 -5.01 4.27 4.39
C LEU A 136 -4.37 4.84 3.12
N LEU A 137 -3.36 5.71 3.26
CA LEU A 137 -2.59 6.29 2.16
C LEU A 137 -2.01 5.21 1.24
N ILE A 138 -1.29 4.25 1.83
CA ILE A 138 -0.66 3.15 1.07
C ILE A 138 -1.72 2.32 0.34
N PHE A 139 -2.81 1.99 1.02
CA PHE A 139 -3.92 1.23 0.45
C PHE A 139 -4.55 1.94 -0.75
N LEU A 140 -4.84 3.23 -0.63
CA LEU A 140 -5.37 4.05 -1.72
C LEU A 140 -4.42 4.09 -2.92
N CYS A 141 -3.13 4.27 -2.68
CA CYS A 141 -2.12 4.27 -3.75
C CYS A 141 -2.09 2.94 -4.51
N ILE A 142 -2.17 1.80 -3.81
CA ILE A 142 -2.16 0.46 -4.42
C ILE A 142 -3.40 0.27 -5.29
N VAL A 143 -4.59 0.55 -4.75
CA VAL A 143 -5.85 0.35 -5.47
C VAL A 143 -5.96 1.29 -6.67
N PHE A 144 -5.57 2.55 -6.49
CA PHE A 144 -5.57 3.53 -7.57
C PHE A 144 -4.59 3.15 -8.67
N ALA A 145 -3.33 2.83 -8.34
CA ALA A 145 -2.32 2.41 -9.31
C ALA A 145 -2.76 1.18 -10.10
N LYS A 146 -3.27 0.16 -9.41
CA LYS A 146 -3.82 -1.05 -10.03
C LYS A 146 -4.94 -0.71 -11.02
N THR A 147 -5.90 0.11 -10.61
CA THR A 147 -7.06 0.43 -11.44
C THR A 147 -6.67 1.24 -12.68
N ILE A 148 -5.78 2.23 -12.54
CA ILE A 148 -5.28 3.02 -13.66
C ILE A 148 -4.49 2.13 -14.65
N LEU A 149 -3.60 1.28 -14.17
CA LEU A 149 -2.83 0.37 -15.01
C LEU A 149 -3.74 -0.59 -15.80
N SER A 150 -4.72 -1.22 -15.12
CA SER A 150 -5.68 -2.12 -15.78
C SER A 150 -6.57 -1.38 -16.77
N PHE A 151 -6.98 -0.15 -16.47
CA PHE A 151 -7.73 0.70 -17.40
C PHE A 151 -6.91 1.06 -18.65
N MET A 152 -5.65 1.47 -18.46
CA MET A 152 -4.77 1.80 -19.57
C MET A 152 -4.45 0.60 -20.47
N ARG A 153 -4.48 -0.60 -19.92
CA ARG A 153 -4.36 -1.86 -20.68
C ARG A 153 -5.67 -2.30 -21.38
N GLY A 154 -6.76 -1.60 -21.12
CA GLY A 154 -8.09 -1.96 -21.64
C GLY A 154 -8.77 -3.12 -20.92
N GLU A 155 -8.27 -3.53 -19.76
CA GLU A 155 -8.79 -4.65 -18.96
C GLU A 155 -9.97 -4.24 -18.07
N GLU A 156 -10.10 -2.95 -17.76
CA GLU A 156 -11.12 -2.41 -16.86
C GLU A 156 -12.03 -1.39 -17.55
N LYS A 157 -13.27 -1.30 -17.06
CA LYS A 157 -14.29 -0.37 -17.59
C LYS A 157 -14.00 1.07 -17.15
N MET A 158 -14.31 2.04 -18.02
CA MET A 158 -14.20 3.47 -17.73
C MET A 158 -14.97 3.89 -16.47
N SER A 159 -16.18 3.35 -16.26
CA SER A 159 -17.00 3.66 -15.08
C SER A 159 -16.32 3.29 -13.76
N LYS A 160 -15.64 2.13 -13.71
CA LYS A 160 -14.88 1.71 -12.53
C LYS A 160 -13.67 2.62 -12.31
N CYS A 161 -12.97 2.98 -13.38
CA CYS A 161 -11.84 3.90 -13.31
C CYS A 161 -12.26 5.27 -12.76
N ILE A 162 -13.37 5.84 -13.25
CA ILE A 162 -13.90 7.11 -12.75
C ILE A 162 -14.31 6.99 -11.28
N PHE A 163 -15.05 5.95 -10.91
CA PHE A 163 -15.48 5.74 -9.52
C PHE A 163 -14.30 5.67 -8.57
N VAL A 164 -13.31 4.83 -8.88
CA VAL A 164 -12.11 4.67 -8.03
C VAL A 164 -11.31 5.97 -7.98
N SER A 165 -11.17 6.70 -9.08
CA SER A 165 -10.45 7.98 -9.10
C SER A 165 -11.13 9.03 -8.23
N VAL A 166 -12.46 9.19 -8.36
CA VAL A 166 -13.23 10.15 -7.56
C VAL A 166 -13.21 9.76 -6.08
N ALA A 167 -13.46 8.49 -5.75
CA ALA A 167 -13.42 8.02 -4.37
C ALA A 167 -12.02 8.15 -3.76
N SER A 168 -10.96 7.87 -4.55
CA SER A 168 -9.57 8.05 -4.11
C SER A 168 -9.16 9.51 -3.91
N LEU A 169 -9.86 10.47 -4.46
CA LEU A 169 -9.66 11.90 -4.20
C LEU A 169 -10.52 12.38 -3.01
N LEU A 170 -11.74 11.86 -2.86
CA LEU A 170 -12.62 12.23 -1.75
C LEU A 170 -12.09 11.75 -0.39
N VAL A 171 -11.60 10.52 -0.31
CA VAL A 171 -11.09 9.94 0.95
C VAL A 171 -9.95 10.78 1.54
N PRO A 172 -8.89 11.15 0.78
CA PRO A 172 -7.83 12.01 1.29
C PRO A 172 -8.28 13.42 1.67
N THR A 173 -9.29 13.96 1.00
CA THR A 173 -9.87 15.26 1.37
C THR A 173 -10.56 15.18 2.74
N LEU A 174 -11.30 14.10 3.01
CA LEU A 174 -11.98 13.89 4.29
C LEU A 174 -11.02 13.57 5.44
N SER A 175 -9.88 12.95 5.16
CA SER A 175 -8.87 12.52 6.14
C SER A 175 -7.59 13.38 6.16
N GLU A 176 -7.58 14.53 5.49
CA GLU A 176 -6.43 15.45 5.33
C GLU A 176 -5.12 14.78 4.87
N LEU A 177 -5.20 13.76 4.04
CA LEU A 177 -4.03 13.05 3.50
C LEU A 177 -3.38 13.83 2.34
N LYS A 178 -2.78 14.98 2.63
CA LYS A 178 -2.18 15.89 1.63
C LYS A 178 -1.16 15.19 0.71
N MET A 179 -0.41 14.23 1.25
CA MET A 179 0.58 13.48 0.48
C MET A 179 -0.04 12.63 -0.65
N PHE A 180 -1.31 12.22 -0.52
CA PHE A 180 -1.96 11.43 -1.57
C PHE A 180 -2.08 12.20 -2.89
N PHE A 181 -2.34 13.51 -2.86
CA PHE A 181 -2.48 14.30 -4.08
C PHE A 181 -1.18 14.33 -4.90
N ILE A 182 -0.03 14.39 -4.23
CA ILE A 182 1.27 14.30 -4.90
C ILE A 182 1.47 12.90 -5.49
N LEU A 183 1.18 11.86 -4.71
CA LEU A 183 1.30 10.47 -5.14
C LEU A 183 0.31 10.11 -6.25
N PHE A 184 -0.88 10.70 -6.25
CA PHE A 184 -1.87 10.54 -7.31
C PHE A 184 -1.33 10.96 -8.68
N ILE A 185 -0.71 12.15 -8.75
CA ILE A 185 -0.08 12.65 -9.97
C ILE A 185 1.10 11.75 -10.37
N LEU A 186 1.93 11.36 -9.41
CA LEU A 186 3.08 10.48 -9.66
C LEU A 186 2.63 9.11 -10.20
N ILE A 187 1.58 8.52 -9.63
CA ILE A 187 1.02 7.25 -10.10
C ILE A 187 0.51 7.36 -11.54
N LEU A 188 -0.21 8.43 -11.88
CA LEU A 188 -0.67 8.66 -13.25
C LEU A 188 0.50 8.78 -14.23
N PHE A 189 1.54 9.52 -13.85
CA PHE A 189 2.75 9.66 -14.67
C PHE A 189 3.45 8.31 -14.87
N MET A 190 3.69 7.57 -13.80
CA MET A 190 4.34 6.26 -13.85
C MET A 190 3.51 5.23 -14.64
N ALA A 191 2.19 5.22 -14.46
CA ALA A 191 1.31 4.33 -15.20
C ALA A 191 1.38 4.58 -16.71
N SER A 192 1.45 5.84 -17.12
CA SER A 192 1.61 6.20 -18.53
C SER A 192 2.94 5.76 -19.09
N PHE A 193 3.99 5.90 -18.31
CA PHE A 193 5.33 5.50 -18.71
C PHE A 193 5.43 3.98 -18.91
N VAL A 194 4.86 3.22 -17.98
CA VAL A 194 4.85 1.74 -18.02
C VAL A 194 4.01 1.19 -19.16
N THR A 195 2.88 1.84 -19.49
CA THR A 195 1.96 1.33 -20.53
C THR A 195 2.23 1.89 -21.91
N ALA A 196 3.27 2.71 -22.09
CA ALA A 196 3.56 3.43 -23.35
C ALA A 196 2.34 4.15 -23.93
N HIS A 197 1.41 4.55 -23.06
CA HIS A 197 0.16 5.22 -23.45
C HIS A 197 0.42 6.69 -23.79
N SER A 198 -0.40 7.26 -24.67
CA SER A 198 -0.23 8.63 -25.13
C SER A 198 -0.18 9.61 -23.95
N ILE A 199 0.94 10.31 -23.81
CA ILE A 199 1.21 11.35 -22.79
C ILE A 199 0.05 12.39 -22.73
N LYS A 200 -0.62 12.65 -23.85
CA LYS A 200 -1.78 13.57 -23.90
C LYS A 200 -2.94 13.17 -23.01
N LYS A 201 -3.26 11.84 -22.93
CA LYS A 201 -4.32 11.36 -22.06
C LYS A 201 -3.96 11.48 -20.58
N THR A 202 -2.69 11.26 -20.25
CA THR A 202 -2.18 11.39 -18.89
C THR A 202 -2.15 12.83 -18.42
N LEU A 203 -1.71 13.75 -19.29
CA LEU A 203 -1.75 15.18 -18.99
C LEU A 203 -3.19 15.66 -18.76
N PHE A 204 -4.16 15.14 -19.51
CA PHE A 204 -5.56 15.48 -19.28
C PHE A 204 -6.06 15.02 -17.90
N PHE A 205 -5.72 13.79 -17.46
CA PHE A 205 -6.06 13.30 -16.12
C PHE A 205 -5.32 14.07 -15.03
N ALA A 206 -4.03 14.35 -15.21
CA ALA A 206 -3.23 15.14 -14.27
C ALA A 206 -3.78 16.57 -14.14
N PHE A 207 -4.18 17.20 -15.23
CA PHE A 207 -4.78 18.53 -15.23
C PHE A 207 -6.13 18.53 -14.49
N GLY A 208 -6.97 17.52 -14.70
CA GLY A 208 -8.22 17.35 -13.94
C GLY A 208 -7.98 17.18 -12.44
N ALA A 209 -6.96 16.42 -12.05
CA ALA A 209 -6.59 16.24 -10.64
C ALA A 209 -6.08 17.55 -10.00
N VAL A 210 -5.27 18.32 -10.73
CA VAL A 210 -4.78 19.63 -10.27
C VAL A 210 -5.94 20.62 -10.08
N LEU A 211 -6.93 20.61 -10.98
CA LEU A 211 -8.12 21.45 -10.81
C LEU A 211 -8.90 21.10 -9.54
N VAL A 212 -9.06 19.80 -9.23
CA VAL A 212 -9.73 19.37 -7.99
C VAL A 212 -8.97 19.84 -6.74
N VAL A 213 -7.65 19.80 -6.77
CA VAL A 213 -6.80 20.25 -5.64
C VAL A 213 -6.82 21.77 -5.48
N LEU A 214 -6.94 22.53 -6.57
CA LEU A 214 -7.00 24.00 -6.52
C LEU A 214 -8.36 24.51 -6.05
N PHE A 215 -9.41 23.72 -6.19
CA PHE A 215 -10.77 24.07 -5.78
C PHE A 215 -11.23 23.38 -4.48
N SER A 216 -10.39 22.58 -3.83
CA SER A 216 -10.59 22.00 -2.48
C SER A 216 -9.86 22.80 -1.42
#